data_2a7d3f814a63d3bceddaf9a3a26bf6e1
#
_entry.id   2a7d3f814a63d3bceddaf9a3a26bf6e1
#
_cell.length_a   1.000
_cell.length_b   1.000
_cell.length_c   1.000
_cell.angle_alpha   90.00
_cell.angle_beta   90.00
_cell.angle_gamma   90.00
#
_symmetry.space_group_name_H-M   'P 1'
#
loop_
_entity.id
_entity.type
_entity.pdbx_description
1 polymer ?
#
loop_
_entity_poly.entity_id
_entity_poly.type
_entity_poly.pdbx_seq_one_letter_code
_entity_poly.pdbx_strand_id
1 'polypeptide(L)'
;SYSAVKINPDHLGIDVTVYTKQLHGKSIRGQSSGVVATIDDCRFPTDGPEYTDITLYVNYSTSGTDNEVSSFEDGEILILEDTITYGNTTISSGETIASLISEDATSTSSIVSVGEGVFFIRGTFVNIQKSSIILDPYTNTSSYRVGLTILEEIVSAKDDKSLYDNAKGFSNFAAPGADRLKITATLSKKSLNDNDDKTFVELIRIDNGEIKVLKES
;
A
#
# COMPACT_ATOMS: atom_id res chain seq x y z
N SER A 1 -11.97 4.99 6.52
CA SER A 1 -10.73 5.30 7.25
C SER A 1 -10.13 4.01 7.78
N TYR A 2 -8.83 3.98 7.88
CA TYR A 2 -8.05 2.89 8.45
C TYR A 2 -7.50 3.32 9.81
N SER A 3 -7.11 2.36 10.62
CA SER A 3 -6.35 2.64 11.82
C SER A 3 -4.88 2.33 11.57
N ALA A 4 -4.02 3.26 11.94
CA ALA A 4 -2.57 3.07 11.96
C ALA A 4 -2.17 2.58 13.35
N VAL A 5 -1.48 1.45 13.41
CA VAL A 5 -1.07 0.77 14.63
C VAL A 5 0.45 0.66 14.64
N LYS A 6 1.09 1.35 15.56
CA LYS A 6 2.54 1.36 15.69
C LYS A 6 2.99 0.19 16.58
N ILE A 7 3.98 -0.55 16.10
CA ILE A 7 4.52 -1.71 16.82
C ILE A 7 6.00 -1.53 17.12
N ASN A 8 6.46 -2.20 18.16
CA ASN A 8 7.87 -2.27 18.50
C ASN A 8 8.67 -3.00 17.42
N PRO A 9 9.91 -2.60 17.14
CA PRO A 9 10.75 -3.22 16.12
C PRO A 9 11.22 -4.63 16.47
N ASP A 10 11.17 -5.00 17.74
CA ASP A 10 11.56 -6.31 18.25
C ASP A 10 10.40 -6.98 19.00
N HIS A 11 10.21 -8.27 18.76
CA HIS A 11 9.29 -9.10 19.52
C HIS A 11 9.98 -10.42 19.91
N LEU A 12 10.13 -10.66 21.20
CA LEU A 12 10.80 -11.85 21.74
C LEU A 12 12.23 -12.08 21.22
N GLY A 13 12.98 -10.98 20.95
CA GLY A 13 14.32 -11.02 20.41
C GLY A 13 14.40 -11.23 18.88
N ILE A 14 13.28 -11.12 18.19
CA ILE A 14 13.20 -11.23 16.72
C ILE A 14 12.82 -9.85 16.15
N ASP A 15 13.60 -9.39 15.18
CA ASP A 15 13.25 -8.21 14.37
C ASP A 15 11.96 -8.48 13.59
N VAL A 16 10.89 -7.75 13.90
CA VAL A 16 9.57 -7.96 13.28
C VAL A 16 9.56 -7.66 11.77
N THR A 17 10.53 -6.89 11.26
CA THR A 17 10.60 -6.53 9.84
C THR A 17 10.79 -7.75 8.92
N VAL A 18 11.35 -8.85 9.45
CA VAL A 18 11.61 -10.07 8.68
C VAL A 18 10.34 -10.79 8.22
N TYR A 19 9.21 -10.60 8.93
CA TYR A 19 7.95 -11.25 8.60
C TYR A 19 6.76 -10.29 8.42
N THR A 20 6.90 -9.01 8.76
CA THR A 20 5.77 -8.05 8.73
C THR A 20 5.12 -7.96 7.35
N LYS A 21 5.88 -8.12 6.27
CA LYS A 21 5.33 -8.12 4.89
C LYS A 21 4.40 -9.30 4.60
N GLN A 22 4.55 -10.42 5.30
CA GLN A 22 3.68 -11.60 5.17
C GLN A 22 2.36 -11.44 5.93
N LEU A 23 2.24 -10.39 6.75
CA LEU A 23 1.03 -10.08 7.50
C LEU A 23 -0.07 -9.43 6.65
N HIS A 24 0.23 -8.99 5.43
CA HIS A 24 -0.76 -8.40 4.55
C HIS A 24 -1.94 -9.35 4.30
N GLY A 25 -3.16 -8.88 4.53
CA GLY A 25 -4.39 -9.65 4.43
C GLY A 25 -4.63 -10.62 5.58
N LYS A 26 -3.78 -10.62 6.63
CA LYS A 26 -3.92 -11.50 7.80
C LYS A 26 -4.67 -10.83 8.92
N SER A 27 -5.33 -11.65 9.73
CA SER A 27 -6.08 -11.21 10.89
C SER A 27 -5.22 -11.31 12.15
N ILE A 28 -5.32 -10.29 12.98
CA ILE A 28 -4.63 -10.20 14.27
C ILE A 28 -5.63 -9.86 15.36
N ARG A 29 -5.34 -10.28 16.58
CA ARG A 29 -6.15 -10.00 17.76
C ARG A 29 -5.29 -9.40 18.88
N GLY A 30 -5.80 -8.36 19.53
CA GLY A 30 -5.22 -7.83 20.76
C GLY A 30 -5.36 -8.82 21.91
N GLN A 31 -4.30 -9.04 22.67
CA GLN A 31 -4.30 -10.02 23.75
C GLN A 31 -5.16 -9.54 24.94
N SER A 32 -5.11 -8.25 25.25
CA SER A 32 -5.87 -7.64 26.36
C SER A 32 -7.24 -7.14 25.89
N SER A 33 -7.30 -6.41 24.80
CA SER A 33 -8.55 -5.84 24.28
C SER A 33 -9.51 -6.89 23.71
N GLY A 34 -8.97 -7.99 23.17
CA GLY A 34 -9.74 -8.98 22.42
C GLY A 34 -10.26 -8.50 21.05
N VAL A 35 -9.90 -7.28 20.66
CA VAL A 35 -10.28 -6.69 19.36
C VAL A 35 -9.59 -7.43 18.24
N VAL A 36 -10.31 -7.70 17.14
CA VAL A 36 -9.75 -8.34 15.93
C VAL A 36 -9.71 -7.33 14.80
N ALA A 37 -8.61 -7.35 14.07
CA ALA A 37 -8.41 -6.50 12.90
C ALA A 37 -7.71 -7.27 11.77
N THR A 38 -7.97 -6.86 10.53
CA THR A 38 -7.24 -7.34 9.34
C THR A 38 -6.20 -6.31 8.93
N ILE A 39 -4.99 -6.77 8.63
CA ILE A 39 -3.88 -5.92 8.17
C ILE A 39 -3.99 -5.73 6.66
N ASP A 40 -4.14 -4.49 6.22
CA ASP A 40 -4.21 -4.13 4.79
C ASP A 40 -2.88 -3.67 4.22
N ASP A 41 -2.02 -3.04 5.05
CA ASP A 41 -0.69 -2.58 4.62
C ASP A 41 0.24 -2.49 5.83
N CYS A 42 1.53 -2.42 5.56
CA CYS A 42 2.55 -2.13 6.56
C CYS A 42 3.59 -1.16 6.01
N ARG A 43 4.07 -0.25 6.84
CA ARG A 43 5.09 0.73 6.51
C ARG A 43 6.19 0.73 7.55
N PHE A 44 7.38 1.07 7.07
CA PHE A 44 8.60 1.11 7.87
C PHE A 44 9.17 2.53 7.86
N PRO A 45 9.96 2.92 8.86
CA PRO A 45 10.68 4.20 8.86
C PRO A 45 11.56 4.42 7.62
N THR A 46 11.93 3.35 6.91
CA THR A 46 12.70 3.41 5.67
C THR A 46 11.86 3.76 4.44
N ASP A 47 10.53 3.69 4.52
CA ASP A 47 9.63 3.96 3.40
C ASP A 47 9.41 5.47 3.17
N GLY A 48 9.67 6.30 4.19
CA GLY A 48 9.59 7.76 4.09
C GLY A 48 9.77 8.43 5.45
N PRO A 49 10.16 9.72 5.47
CA PRO A 49 10.40 10.46 6.71
C PRO A 49 9.15 10.70 7.53
N GLU A 50 7.97 10.52 6.94
CA GLU A 50 6.67 10.62 7.61
C GLU A 50 6.35 9.42 8.51
N TYR A 51 7.04 8.28 8.34
CA TYR A 51 6.86 7.08 9.16
C TYR A 51 7.86 7.08 10.31
N THR A 52 7.37 7.30 11.53
CA THR A 52 8.23 7.33 12.74
C THR A 52 8.51 5.94 13.28
N ASP A 53 7.57 5.01 13.07
CA ASP A 53 7.59 3.67 13.64
C ASP A 53 7.17 2.64 12.60
N ILE A 54 7.40 1.35 12.87
CA ILE A 54 6.80 0.28 12.09
C ILE A 54 5.29 0.35 12.31
N THR A 55 4.56 0.61 11.24
CA THR A 55 3.13 0.89 11.30
C THR A 55 2.34 -0.14 10.49
N LEU A 56 1.39 -0.80 11.14
CA LEU A 56 0.39 -1.64 10.52
C LEU A 56 -0.85 -0.80 10.25
N TYR A 57 -1.35 -0.84 9.03
CA TYR A 57 -2.64 -0.24 8.67
C TYR A 57 -3.70 -1.31 8.72
N VAL A 58 -4.64 -1.16 9.64
CA VAL A 58 -5.60 -2.19 9.97
C VAL A 58 -7.04 -1.71 9.80
N ASN A 59 -7.90 -2.66 9.54
CA ASN A 59 -9.34 -2.48 9.56
C ASN A 59 -9.93 -3.37 10.66
N TYR A 60 -10.49 -2.74 11.69
CA TYR A 60 -11.11 -3.47 12.80
C TYR A 60 -12.37 -4.20 12.34
N SER A 61 -12.49 -5.48 12.67
CA SER A 61 -13.60 -6.33 12.29
C SER A 61 -14.53 -6.65 13.46
N THR A 62 -14.04 -6.60 14.70
CA THR A 62 -14.82 -6.82 15.90
C THR A 62 -14.46 -5.82 16.99
N SER A 63 -15.38 -5.54 17.90
CA SER A 63 -15.11 -4.94 19.20
C SER A 63 -14.49 -5.96 20.15
N GLY A 64 -13.94 -5.50 21.26
CA GLY A 64 -13.38 -6.34 22.32
C GLY A 64 -14.40 -7.28 22.96
N THR A 65 -13.92 -8.14 23.85
CA THR A 65 -14.73 -9.16 24.53
C THR A 65 -15.89 -8.61 25.35
N ASP A 66 -15.77 -7.36 25.79
CA ASP A 66 -16.80 -6.62 26.53
C ASP A 66 -17.72 -5.76 25.63
N ASN A 67 -17.42 -5.67 24.33
CA ASN A 67 -18.04 -4.77 23.36
C ASN A 67 -17.89 -3.26 23.68
N GLU A 68 -17.00 -2.87 24.59
CA GLU A 68 -16.71 -1.48 24.93
C GLU A 68 -15.48 -0.97 24.18
N VAL A 69 -14.45 -1.83 24.06
CA VAL A 69 -13.20 -1.50 23.38
C VAL A 69 -13.34 -1.77 21.88
N SER A 70 -13.03 -0.78 21.06
CA SER A 70 -13.16 -0.85 19.59
C SER A 70 -11.82 -0.71 18.84
N SER A 71 -10.73 -0.57 19.57
CA SER A 71 -9.36 -0.45 19.04
C SER A 71 -8.37 -1.18 19.94
N PHE A 72 -7.18 -1.44 19.43
CA PHE A 72 -6.10 -1.98 20.26
C PHE A 72 -5.67 -0.98 21.33
N GLU A 73 -5.15 -1.50 22.43
CA GLU A 73 -4.65 -0.73 23.57
C GLU A 73 -3.14 -0.50 23.47
N ASP A 74 -2.66 0.62 24.04
CA ASP A 74 -1.24 0.93 24.07
C ASP A 74 -0.45 -0.17 24.82
N GLY A 75 0.67 -0.58 24.23
CA GLY A 75 1.55 -1.60 24.80
C GLY A 75 1.04 -3.04 24.75
N GLU A 76 -0.17 -3.31 24.21
CA GLU A 76 -0.66 -4.68 24.17
C GLU A 76 0.08 -5.57 23.16
N ILE A 77 -0.03 -6.87 23.39
CA ILE A 77 0.57 -7.89 22.53
C ILE A 77 -0.46 -8.29 21.45
N LEU A 78 0.02 -8.42 20.22
CA LEU A 78 -0.79 -8.89 19.09
C LEU A 78 -0.60 -10.39 18.88
N ILE A 79 -1.70 -11.10 18.71
CA ILE A 79 -1.78 -12.52 18.42
C ILE A 79 -2.19 -12.69 16.96
N LEU A 80 -1.50 -13.56 16.23
CA LEU A 80 -1.86 -13.90 14.86
C LEU A 80 -3.05 -14.87 14.86
N GLU A 81 -4.11 -14.54 14.14
CA GLU A 81 -5.26 -15.44 13.97
C GLU A 81 -5.08 -16.41 12.76
N ASP A 82 -4.17 -16.10 11.89
CA ASP A 82 -3.78 -16.91 10.72
C ASP A 82 -2.44 -17.61 10.95
N THR A 83 -1.96 -18.28 9.91
CA THR A 83 -0.60 -18.84 9.86
C THR A 83 0.19 -18.13 8.77
N ILE A 84 1.45 -17.80 9.05
CA ILE A 84 2.39 -17.23 8.07
C ILE A 84 3.68 -18.04 8.04
N THR A 85 4.37 -17.98 6.90
CA THR A 85 5.69 -18.58 6.74
C THR A 85 6.65 -17.55 6.15
N TYR A 86 7.83 -17.44 6.73
CA TYR A 86 8.93 -16.62 6.21
C TYR A 86 10.24 -17.39 6.28
N GLY A 87 10.99 -17.42 5.18
CA GLY A 87 12.14 -18.31 5.08
C GLY A 87 11.76 -19.76 5.39
N ASN A 88 12.39 -20.35 6.39
CA ASN A 88 12.13 -21.71 6.89
C ASN A 88 11.33 -21.72 8.20
N THR A 89 10.82 -20.57 8.63
CA THR A 89 10.11 -20.41 9.91
C THR A 89 8.62 -20.22 9.67
N THR A 90 7.80 -20.86 10.50
CA THR A 90 6.34 -20.71 10.49
C THR A 90 5.91 -20.12 11.83
N ILE A 91 5.05 -19.11 11.80
CA ILE A 91 4.31 -18.61 12.95
C ILE A 91 2.88 -19.09 12.78
N SER A 92 2.41 -19.86 13.74
CA SER A 92 1.09 -20.48 13.68
C SER A 92 0.01 -19.56 14.25
N SER A 93 -1.23 -19.81 13.86
CA SER A 93 -2.39 -19.17 14.50
C SER A 93 -2.36 -19.37 16.02
N GLY A 94 -2.63 -18.31 16.76
CA GLY A 94 -2.57 -18.27 18.23
C GLY A 94 -1.21 -17.83 18.79
N GLU A 95 -0.16 -17.73 17.98
CA GLU A 95 1.15 -17.24 18.44
C GLU A 95 1.20 -15.71 18.44
N THR A 96 2.02 -15.15 19.33
CA THR A 96 2.24 -13.71 19.43
C THR A 96 3.22 -13.24 18.37
N ILE A 97 2.96 -12.07 17.76
CA ILE A 97 3.75 -11.58 16.63
C ILE A 97 4.36 -10.18 16.83
N ALA A 98 3.80 -9.39 17.70
CA ALA A 98 4.28 -8.03 17.94
C ALA A 98 3.76 -7.53 19.30
N SER A 99 4.34 -6.45 19.78
CA SER A 99 3.73 -5.63 20.82
C SER A 99 3.58 -4.20 20.31
N LEU A 100 2.52 -3.53 20.69
CA LEU A 100 2.34 -2.12 20.41
C LEU A 100 3.35 -1.29 21.20
N ILE A 101 3.65 -0.09 20.71
CA ILE A 101 4.39 0.90 21.52
C ILE A 101 3.56 1.32 22.72
N SER A 102 4.22 1.84 23.76
CA SER A 102 3.61 2.07 25.06
C SER A 102 2.72 3.32 25.15
N GLU A 103 2.79 4.21 24.18
CA GLU A 103 2.03 5.47 24.16
C GLU A 103 1.68 5.83 22.71
N ASP A 104 0.46 6.32 22.49
CA ASP A 104 -0.02 6.74 21.18
C ASP A 104 0.17 5.67 20.07
N ALA A 105 -0.04 4.42 20.42
CA ALA A 105 0.17 3.29 19.52
C ALA A 105 -0.86 3.27 18.39
N THR A 106 -2.06 3.78 18.62
CA THR A 106 -3.15 3.76 17.63
C THR A 106 -3.54 5.15 17.19
N SER A 107 -3.76 5.31 15.91
CA SER A 107 -4.25 6.56 15.30
C SER A 107 -5.12 6.26 14.08
N THR A 108 -5.77 7.28 13.53
CA THR A 108 -6.55 7.13 12.30
C THR A 108 -5.72 7.50 11.08
N SER A 109 -6.01 6.87 9.94
CA SER A 109 -5.37 7.16 8.66
C SER A 109 -6.38 7.11 7.52
N SER A 110 -6.05 7.70 6.39
CA SER A 110 -6.84 7.63 5.16
C SER A 110 -6.01 6.97 4.05
N ILE A 111 -6.60 5.94 3.45
CA ILE A 111 -6.02 5.25 2.29
C ILE A 111 -6.96 5.45 1.10
N VAL A 112 -6.38 5.77 -0.05
CA VAL A 112 -7.08 5.81 -1.33
C VAL A 112 -6.59 4.65 -2.17
N SER A 113 -7.52 3.88 -2.75
CA SER A 113 -7.21 2.75 -3.60
C SER A 113 -7.83 2.92 -4.98
N VAL A 114 -7.12 2.49 -6.01
CA VAL A 114 -7.65 2.31 -7.35
C VAL A 114 -7.72 0.81 -7.64
N GLY A 115 -8.86 0.34 -8.16
CA GLY A 115 -9.02 -1.04 -8.62
C GLY A 115 -8.23 -1.30 -9.89
N GLU A 116 -7.97 -2.57 -10.19
CA GLU A 116 -7.45 -2.96 -11.49
C GLU A 116 -8.47 -2.67 -12.60
N GLY A 117 -7.98 -2.26 -13.75
CA GLY A 117 -8.85 -1.97 -14.90
C GLY A 117 -8.11 -1.35 -16.06
N VAL A 118 -8.86 -1.14 -17.14
CA VAL A 118 -8.37 -0.47 -18.35
C VAL A 118 -8.95 0.93 -18.40
N PHE A 119 -8.08 1.92 -18.37
CA PHE A 119 -8.45 3.33 -18.39
C PHE A 119 -8.10 3.94 -19.75
N PHE A 120 -8.99 4.78 -20.28
CA PHE A 120 -8.71 5.53 -21.50
C PHE A 120 -8.02 6.85 -21.13
N ILE A 121 -6.73 6.93 -21.41
CA ILE A 121 -5.88 8.06 -21.04
C ILE A 121 -5.17 8.58 -22.28
N ARG A 122 -5.36 9.86 -22.61
CA ARG A 122 -4.69 10.56 -23.72
C ARG A 122 -4.79 9.82 -25.07
N GLY A 123 -5.95 9.24 -25.34
CA GLY A 123 -6.18 8.54 -26.62
C GLY A 123 -5.71 7.08 -26.63
N THR A 124 -5.23 6.55 -25.51
CA THR A 124 -4.72 5.18 -25.39
C THR A 124 -5.38 4.44 -24.23
N PHE A 125 -5.61 3.14 -24.41
CA PHE A 125 -6.04 2.27 -23.31
C PHE A 125 -4.83 1.83 -22.49
N VAL A 126 -4.85 2.14 -21.19
CA VAL A 126 -3.79 1.83 -20.24
C VAL A 126 -4.31 0.88 -19.18
N ASN A 127 -3.64 -0.25 -19.02
CA ASN A 127 -3.97 -1.21 -17.97
C ASN A 127 -3.35 -0.74 -16.64
N ILE A 128 -4.20 -0.58 -15.62
CA ILE A 128 -3.80 -0.17 -14.28
C ILE A 128 -3.98 -1.34 -13.34
N GLN A 129 -2.94 -1.66 -12.60
CA GLN A 129 -2.99 -2.65 -11.55
C GLN A 129 -3.63 -2.05 -10.28
N LYS A 130 -4.31 -2.89 -9.50
CA LYS A 130 -4.80 -2.48 -8.17
C LYS A 130 -3.64 -1.88 -7.37
N SER A 131 -3.83 -0.67 -6.88
CA SER A 131 -2.85 0.01 -6.04
C SER A 131 -3.53 0.90 -5.00
N SER A 132 -2.83 1.17 -3.91
CA SER A 132 -3.29 2.03 -2.84
C SER A 132 -2.20 3.00 -2.40
N ILE A 133 -2.60 4.15 -1.89
CA ILE A 133 -1.72 5.17 -1.36
C ILE A 133 -2.26 5.67 -0.02
N ILE A 134 -1.37 5.76 0.97
CA ILE A 134 -1.64 6.36 2.27
C ILE A 134 -1.51 7.87 2.12
N LEU A 135 -2.52 8.61 2.52
CA LEU A 135 -2.52 10.07 2.39
C LEU A 135 -1.62 10.69 3.45
N ASP A 136 -1.94 10.45 4.71
CA ASP A 136 -1.08 10.80 5.85
C ASP A 136 -1.03 9.61 6.81
N PRO A 137 0.14 9.31 7.38
CA PRO A 137 0.32 8.10 8.19
C PRO A 137 -0.58 8.01 9.41
N TYR A 138 -0.84 9.15 10.07
CA TYR A 138 -1.40 9.17 11.42
C TYR A 138 -2.57 10.15 11.59
N THR A 139 -3.21 10.57 10.48
CA THR A 139 -4.41 11.42 10.52
C THR A 139 -5.38 11.07 9.40
N ASN A 140 -6.66 11.30 9.64
CA ASN A 140 -7.72 11.16 8.66
C ASN A 140 -8.23 12.50 8.12
N THR A 141 -7.61 13.62 8.49
CA THR A 141 -7.97 14.97 8.03
C THR A 141 -7.09 15.45 6.87
N SER A 142 -6.62 14.53 6.05
CA SER A 142 -5.75 14.79 4.91
C SER A 142 -6.39 15.69 3.86
N SER A 143 -5.56 16.48 3.19
CA SER A 143 -5.99 17.40 2.12
C SER A 143 -5.09 17.25 0.89
N TYR A 144 -5.56 16.46 -0.10
CA TYR A 144 -4.80 16.12 -1.30
C TYR A 144 -5.69 15.99 -2.54
N ARG A 145 -5.05 16.17 -3.69
CA ARG A 145 -5.52 15.70 -4.98
C ARG A 145 -4.88 14.32 -5.22
N VAL A 146 -5.67 13.29 -5.43
CA VAL A 146 -5.18 11.93 -5.71
C VAL A 146 -5.57 11.53 -7.13
N GLY A 147 -4.64 10.94 -7.84
CA GLY A 147 -4.85 10.60 -9.24
C GLY A 147 -3.71 9.76 -9.81
N LEU A 148 -3.70 9.65 -11.13
CA LEU A 148 -2.72 8.87 -11.86
C LEU A 148 -1.65 9.80 -12.44
N THR A 149 -0.40 9.54 -12.10
CA THR A 149 0.74 10.14 -12.80
C THR A 149 1.07 9.27 -14.01
N ILE A 150 1.07 9.90 -15.18
CA ILE A 150 1.28 9.25 -16.48
C ILE A 150 2.73 9.47 -16.90
N LEU A 151 3.43 8.38 -17.18
CA LEU A 151 4.76 8.38 -17.78
C LEU A 151 4.69 7.75 -19.17
N GLU A 152 5.21 8.46 -20.16
CA GLU A 152 5.32 8.01 -21.54
C GLU A 152 6.81 7.83 -21.89
N GLU A 153 7.16 6.65 -22.35
CA GLU A 153 8.53 6.26 -22.69
C GLU A 153 8.57 5.60 -24.06
N ILE A 154 9.58 5.89 -24.85
CA ILE A 154 9.89 5.14 -26.06
C ILE A 154 10.82 3.99 -25.69
N VAL A 155 10.36 2.77 -25.90
CA VAL A 155 11.13 1.54 -25.65
C VAL A 155 11.66 1.02 -26.99
N SER A 156 12.97 0.98 -27.11
CA SER A 156 13.70 0.47 -28.29
C SER A 156 14.17 -0.97 -28.07
N ALA A 157 14.69 -1.59 -29.13
CA ALA A 157 15.28 -2.93 -29.05
C ALA A 157 16.52 -3.00 -28.12
N LYS A 158 17.13 -1.85 -27.76
CA LYS A 158 18.22 -1.79 -26.78
C LYS A 158 17.69 -1.97 -25.35
N ASP A 159 16.47 -1.48 -25.09
CA ASP A 159 15.85 -1.49 -23.79
C ASP A 159 15.10 -2.82 -23.56
N ASP A 160 14.47 -3.33 -24.61
CA ASP A 160 13.75 -4.61 -24.59
C ASP A 160 14.23 -5.52 -25.72
N LYS A 161 14.97 -6.56 -25.36
CA LYS A 161 15.52 -7.52 -26.30
C LYS A 161 14.48 -8.34 -27.05
N SER A 162 13.24 -8.37 -26.58
CA SER A 162 12.14 -9.05 -27.29
C SER A 162 11.73 -8.34 -28.58
N LEU A 163 12.19 -7.09 -28.77
CA LEU A 163 11.99 -6.30 -29.99
C LEU A 163 13.00 -6.62 -31.09
N TYR A 164 14.01 -7.47 -30.86
CA TYR A 164 14.83 -8.00 -31.93
C TYR A 164 14.12 -9.08 -32.71
N ASP A 165 14.38 -9.13 -34.02
CA ASP A 165 13.89 -10.22 -34.87
C ASP A 165 14.47 -11.57 -34.41
N ASN A 166 13.60 -12.54 -34.12
CA ASN A 166 13.97 -13.87 -33.64
C ASN A 166 14.05 -14.93 -34.76
N ALA A 167 13.92 -14.54 -36.02
CA ALA A 167 13.91 -15.43 -37.17
C ALA A 167 15.32 -16.01 -37.48
N LYS A 168 15.76 -16.98 -36.68
CA LYS A 168 17.06 -17.66 -36.84
C LYS A 168 17.19 -18.28 -38.25
N GLY A 169 18.32 -18.03 -38.88
CA GLY A 169 18.62 -18.55 -40.22
C GLY A 169 18.23 -17.61 -41.38
N PHE A 170 17.68 -16.45 -41.09
CA PHE A 170 17.37 -15.40 -42.08
C PHE A 170 18.29 -14.20 -41.92
N SER A 171 18.43 -13.40 -42.97
CA SER A 171 19.35 -12.25 -43.02
C SER A 171 19.04 -11.13 -42.04
N ASN A 172 17.78 -11.05 -41.58
CA ASN A 172 17.29 -10.08 -40.61
C ASN A 172 17.30 -10.57 -39.15
N PHE A 173 17.87 -11.74 -38.87
CA PHE A 173 18.03 -12.23 -37.51
C PHE A 173 18.74 -11.20 -36.62
N ALA A 174 18.17 -10.93 -35.45
CA ALA A 174 18.65 -9.92 -34.51
C ALA A 174 18.62 -8.47 -35.04
N ALA A 175 17.91 -8.19 -36.13
CA ALA A 175 17.67 -6.81 -36.56
C ALA A 175 16.75 -6.10 -35.53
N PRO A 176 17.02 -4.81 -35.21
CA PRO A 176 16.13 -4.04 -34.34
C PRO A 176 14.72 -3.92 -34.94
N GLY A 177 13.72 -4.23 -34.17
CA GLY A 177 12.32 -3.98 -34.53
C GLY A 177 11.94 -2.51 -34.31
N ALA A 178 10.69 -2.20 -34.58
CA ALA A 178 10.15 -0.85 -34.37
C ALA A 178 10.11 -0.51 -32.87
N ASP A 179 10.45 0.72 -32.56
CA ASP A 179 10.29 1.27 -31.22
C ASP A 179 8.81 1.28 -30.80
N ARG A 180 8.55 1.13 -29.54
CA ARG A 180 7.19 1.07 -28.94
C ARG A 180 7.00 2.19 -27.92
N LEU A 181 5.82 2.80 -27.97
CA LEU A 181 5.37 3.68 -26.91
C LEU A 181 4.92 2.85 -25.73
N LYS A 182 5.54 3.04 -24.56
CA LYS A 182 5.13 2.47 -23.29
C LYS A 182 4.51 3.56 -22.45
N ILE A 183 3.29 3.36 -21.99
CA ILE A 183 2.58 4.27 -21.09
C ILE A 183 2.40 3.57 -19.75
N THR A 184 2.88 4.22 -18.69
CA THR A 184 2.72 3.75 -17.32
C THR A 184 1.88 4.76 -16.53
N ALA A 185 0.93 4.27 -15.77
CA ALA A 185 0.10 5.09 -14.89
C ALA A 185 0.27 4.63 -13.45
N THR A 186 0.68 5.53 -12.58
CA THR A 186 0.97 5.24 -11.17
C THR A 186 0.10 6.10 -10.28
N LEU A 187 -0.56 5.49 -9.28
CA LEU A 187 -1.35 6.21 -8.29
C LEU A 187 -0.43 7.11 -7.45
N SER A 188 -0.78 8.39 -7.37
CA SER A 188 0.01 9.39 -6.65
C SER A 188 -0.88 10.44 -6.00
N LYS A 189 -0.33 11.18 -5.03
CA LYS A 189 -0.98 12.30 -4.38
C LYS A 189 -0.23 13.60 -4.68
N LYS A 190 -0.98 14.71 -4.80
CA LYS A 190 -0.46 16.07 -4.94
C LYS A 190 -1.13 16.98 -3.92
N SER A 191 -0.47 18.05 -3.53
CA SER A 191 -1.11 19.06 -2.69
C SER A 191 -2.29 19.72 -3.42
N LEU A 192 -3.27 20.25 -2.69
CA LEU A 192 -4.44 20.93 -3.28
C LEU A 192 -4.05 22.10 -4.18
N ASN A 193 -2.92 22.75 -3.88
CA ASN A 193 -2.42 23.94 -4.60
C ASN A 193 -1.50 23.61 -5.78
N ASP A 194 -1.13 22.35 -5.98
CA ASP A 194 -0.35 21.93 -7.14
C ASP A 194 -1.27 21.77 -8.35
N ASN A 195 -1.15 22.69 -9.30
CA ASN A 195 -1.96 22.75 -10.52
C ASN A 195 -1.19 22.25 -11.76
N ASP A 196 -0.02 21.64 -11.60
CA ASP A 196 0.69 21.03 -12.73
C ASP A 196 0.07 19.68 -13.12
N ASP A 197 -0.88 19.73 -14.04
CA ASP A 197 -1.62 18.56 -14.51
C ASP A 197 -1.09 18.01 -15.86
N LYS A 198 0.12 18.41 -16.29
CA LYS A 198 0.68 17.93 -17.58
C LYS A 198 0.77 16.40 -17.67
N THR A 199 1.15 15.77 -16.56
CA THR A 199 1.31 14.31 -16.46
C THR A 199 0.37 13.70 -15.43
N PHE A 200 -0.55 14.48 -14.85
CA PHE A 200 -1.41 14.05 -13.76
C PHE A 200 -2.88 14.05 -14.16
N VAL A 201 -3.57 12.95 -13.89
CA VAL A 201 -5.02 12.82 -14.08
C VAL A 201 -5.66 12.67 -12.71
N GLU A 202 -6.31 13.74 -12.24
CA GLU A 202 -7.00 13.74 -10.95
C GLU A 202 -8.22 12.80 -11.01
N LEU A 203 -8.31 11.89 -10.03
CA LEU A 203 -9.45 11.00 -9.84
C LEU A 203 -10.32 11.43 -8.67
N ILE A 204 -9.69 11.86 -7.57
CA ILE A 204 -10.38 12.24 -6.35
C ILE A 204 -9.69 13.45 -5.72
N ARG A 205 -10.49 14.33 -5.16
CA ARG A 205 -10.03 15.46 -4.34
C ARG A 205 -10.59 15.33 -2.95
N ILE A 206 -9.70 15.38 -1.98
CA ILE A 206 -10.01 15.27 -0.56
C ILE A 206 -9.54 16.56 0.10
N ASP A 207 -10.37 17.13 0.93
CA ASP A 207 -10.06 18.33 1.71
C ASP A 207 -10.55 18.14 3.14
N ASN A 208 -9.62 18.24 4.09
CA ASN A 208 -9.87 17.98 5.51
C ASN A 208 -10.57 16.64 5.77
N GLY A 209 -10.11 15.59 5.07
CA GLY A 209 -10.66 14.23 5.18
C GLY A 209 -11.98 13.99 4.43
N GLU A 210 -12.57 15.02 3.83
CA GLU A 210 -13.82 14.93 3.08
C GLU A 210 -13.58 14.86 1.57
N ILE A 211 -14.32 14.00 0.89
CA ILE A 211 -14.29 13.91 -0.58
C ILE A 211 -15.05 15.11 -1.14
N LYS A 212 -14.36 15.98 -1.88
CA LYS A 212 -14.95 17.14 -2.57
C LYS A 212 -15.23 16.86 -4.04
N VAL A 213 -14.39 16.08 -4.70
CA VAL A 213 -14.55 15.68 -6.11
C VAL A 213 -14.23 14.21 -6.23
N LEU A 214 -15.08 13.46 -6.90
CA LEU A 214 -14.85 12.08 -7.32
C LEU A 214 -15.17 12.02 -8.82
N LYS A 215 -14.21 11.65 -9.63
CA LYS A 215 -14.43 11.41 -11.06
C LYS A 215 -14.79 9.94 -11.25
N GLU A 216 -15.99 9.70 -11.70
CA GLU A 216 -16.44 8.38 -12.11
C GLU A 216 -15.81 8.01 -13.46
N SER A 217 -15.50 6.74 -13.63
CA SER A 217 -14.92 6.18 -14.85
C SER A 217 -15.98 5.93 -15.91
#